data_7e806e56d51762cfecc1d7c6bf9fc3ef
#
_entry.id   7e806e56d51762cfecc1d7c6bf9fc3ef
#
_cell.length_a   1.000
_cell.length_b   1.000
_cell.length_c   1.000
_cell.angle_alpha   90.00
_cell.angle_beta   90.00
_cell.angle_gamma   90.00
#
_symmetry.space_group_name_H-M   'P 1'
#
loop_
_entity.id
_entity.type
_entity.pdbx_description
1 polymer ?
#
loop_
_entity_poly.entity_id
_entity_poly.type
_entity_poly.pdbx_seq_one_letter_code
_entity_poly.pdbx_strand_id
1 'polypeptide(L)'
;TFLNQLSFFHEESIENIILIFTQCPTATVVFPYKAWQAYHRTVRRGYTAIALLRDSKNNNQVRLVFDIEHTVGKEFISTHPTIHIKQMSRILSSMLSKIKIDSILQTVTDDTTLQIKHALQHYIHHLLHTSFPKYCTSEIEMKSILYCVCFHYGIDVSEYSFSSIALWAKQKTNHDLREALNVIRHITTFLIDTIDYMYVSHEYS
;
A
#
# COMPACT_ATOMS: atom_id res chain seq x y z
N THR A 1 3.47 7.46 9.33
CA THR A 1 2.10 7.17 9.77
C THR A 1 1.76 5.69 9.61
N PHE A 2 0.66 5.22 10.22
CA PHE A 2 0.19 3.84 10.02
C PHE A 2 -0.14 3.52 8.55
N LEU A 3 -0.73 4.47 7.83
CA LEU A 3 -1.03 4.28 6.40
C LEU A 3 0.24 4.13 5.54
N ASN A 4 1.37 4.73 5.91
CA ASN A 4 2.65 4.48 5.23
C ASN A 4 3.07 3.02 5.42
N GLN A 5 2.95 2.49 6.65
CA GLN A 5 3.25 1.08 6.93
C GLN A 5 2.30 0.14 6.17
N LEU A 6 1.02 0.49 6.10
CA LEU A 6 0.05 -0.28 5.32
C LEU A 6 0.42 -0.27 3.82
N SER A 7 0.89 0.86 3.31
CA SER A 7 1.38 0.97 1.92
C SER A 7 2.62 0.12 1.65
N PHE A 8 3.61 0.13 2.55
CA PHE A 8 4.83 -0.68 2.40
C PHE A 8 4.58 -2.18 2.56
N PHE A 9 3.66 -2.56 3.44
CA PHE A 9 3.42 -3.95 3.84
C PHE A 9 2.02 -4.44 3.48
N HIS A 10 1.45 -3.94 2.38
CA HIS A 10 0.08 -4.25 1.96
C HIS A 10 -0.19 -5.74 1.74
N GLU A 11 0.84 -6.54 1.44
CA GLU A 11 0.75 -8.00 1.30
C GLU A 11 0.62 -8.72 2.67
N GLU A 12 1.07 -8.09 3.75
CA GLU A 12 0.98 -8.65 5.10
C GLU A 12 -0.44 -8.58 5.66
N SER A 13 -0.76 -9.42 6.65
CA SER A 13 -2.01 -9.28 7.38
C SER A 13 -2.06 -7.97 8.17
N ILE A 14 -3.26 -7.47 8.45
CA ILE A 14 -3.41 -6.22 9.20
C ILE A 14 -2.79 -6.33 10.60
N GLU A 15 -2.84 -7.52 11.22
CA GLU A 15 -2.19 -7.81 12.50
C GLU A 15 -0.68 -7.64 12.41
N ASN A 16 -0.07 -8.15 11.34
CA ASN A 16 1.36 -8.01 11.11
C ASN A 16 1.76 -6.57 10.83
N ILE A 17 0.96 -5.82 10.08
CA ILE A 17 1.20 -4.38 9.85
C ILE A 17 1.16 -3.61 11.17
N ILE A 18 0.19 -3.91 12.05
CA ILE A 18 0.10 -3.32 13.38
C ILE A 18 1.34 -3.70 14.22
N LEU A 19 1.76 -4.96 14.18
CA LEU A 19 2.96 -5.43 14.89
C LEU A 19 4.24 -4.75 14.38
N ILE A 20 4.39 -4.56 13.06
CA ILE A 20 5.51 -3.81 12.49
C ILE A 20 5.47 -2.37 12.98
N PHE A 21 4.33 -1.71 12.85
CA PHE A 21 4.18 -0.30 13.23
C PHE A 21 4.47 -0.04 14.71
N THR A 22 4.06 -0.96 15.58
CA THR A 22 4.28 -0.80 17.04
C THR A 22 5.72 -1.09 17.46
N GLN A 23 6.41 -2.02 16.78
CA GLN A 23 7.78 -2.41 17.12
C GLN A 23 8.84 -1.58 16.37
N CYS A 24 8.56 -1.17 15.14
CA CYS A 24 9.46 -0.39 14.30
C CYS A 24 8.67 0.56 13.37
N PRO A 25 8.23 1.74 13.86
CA PRO A 25 7.38 2.67 13.11
C PRO A 25 8.01 3.22 11.81
N THR A 26 9.33 3.12 11.69
CA THR A 26 10.11 3.60 10.54
C THR A 26 10.45 2.50 9.53
N ALA A 27 10.05 1.25 9.79
CA ALA A 27 10.37 0.13 8.91
C ALA A 27 9.82 0.36 7.49
N THR A 28 10.59 -0.03 6.49
CA THR A 28 10.23 0.10 5.07
C THR A 28 10.32 -1.22 4.32
N VAL A 29 11.26 -2.09 4.67
CA VAL A 29 11.45 -3.41 4.06
C VAL A 29 11.88 -4.39 5.16
N VAL A 30 11.10 -5.42 5.38
CA VAL A 30 11.39 -6.41 6.42
C VAL A 30 11.57 -7.81 5.84
N PHE A 31 12.67 -8.47 6.22
CA PHE A 31 12.91 -9.87 5.88
C PHE A 31 13.49 -10.65 7.07
N PRO A 32 13.31 -11.99 7.07
CA PRO A 32 14.01 -12.86 8.00
C PRO A 32 15.55 -12.78 7.83
N TYR A 33 16.28 -13.07 8.91
CA TYR A 33 17.76 -13.04 8.91
C TYR A 33 18.38 -13.76 7.71
N LYS A 34 17.92 -14.97 7.40
CA LYS A 34 18.44 -15.76 6.27
C LYS A 34 18.17 -15.12 4.90
N ALA A 35 17.05 -14.43 4.74
CA ALA A 35 16.76 -13.73 3.50
C ALA A 35 17.70 -12.54 3.31
N TRP A 36 18.01 -11.78 4.36
CA TRP A 36 19.02 -10.72 4.29
C TRP A 36 20.39 -11.23 3.87
N GLN A 37 20.81 -12.43 4.36
CA GLN A 37 22.05 -13.05 3.92
C GLN A 37 22.04 -13.37 2.42
N ALA A 38 20.91 -13.82 1.86
CA ALA A 38 20.78 -14.05 0.42
C ALA A 38 20.91 -12.76 -0.41
N TYR A 39 20.50 -11.61 0.14
CA TYR A 39 20.76 -10.29 -0.42
C TYR A 39 22.14 -9.73 -0.12
N HIS A 40 23.08 -10.55 0.41
CA HIS A 40 24.43 -10.12 0.83
C HIS A 40 24.40 -8.99 1.86
N ARG A 41 23.42 -9.02 2.77
CA ARG A 41 23.29 -8.09 3.89
C ARG A 41 23.32 -8.83 5.21
N THR A 42 23.87 -8.18 6.23
CA THR A 42 24.02 -8.75 7.57
C THR A 42 23.32 -7.84 8.57
N VAL A 43 22.56 -8.44 9.50
CA VAL A 43 21.94 -7.69 10.59
C VAL A 43 23.04 -7.19 11.55
N ARG A 44 23.01 -5.91 11.85
CA ARG A 44 23.94 -5.26 12.78
C ARG A 44 23.68 -5.72 14.21
N ARG A 45 24.75 -5.86 15.01
CA ARG A 45 24.62 -6.17 16.44
C ARG A 45 23.82 -5.08 17.16
N GLY A 46 23.01 -5.50 18.13
CA GLY A 46 22.22 -4.60 19.00
C GLY A 46 20.82 -4.27 18.47
N TYR A 47 20.48 -4.63 17.24
CA TYR A 47 19.11 -4.48 16.75
C TYR A 47 18.23 -5.65 17.18
N THR A 48 17.04 -5.32 17.66
CA THR A 48 16.01 -6.30 18.04
C THR A 48 15.19 -6.70 16.82
N ALA A 49 14.89 -7.99 16.71
CA ALA A 49 14.00 -8.50 15.67
C ALA A 49 12.55 -8.03 15.91
N ILE A 50 11.85 -7.77 14.81
CA ILE A 50 10.41 -7.53 14.78
C ILE A 50 9.71 -8.89 14.78
N ALA A 51 8.83 -9.12 15.73
CA ALA A 51 8.09 -10.36 15.87
C ALA A 51 6.74 -10.27 15.12
N LEU A 52 6.53 -11.16 14.16
CA LEU A 52 5.32 -11.24 13.34
C LEU A 52 4.63 -12.58 13.51
N LEU A 53 3.33 -12.61 13.30
CA LEU A 53 2.57 -13.85 13.27
C LEU A 53 2.89 -14.62 11.98
N ARG A 54 3.05 -15.95 12.09
CA ARG A 54 3.09 -16.81 10.92
C ARG A 54 1.68 -17.05 10.41
N ASP A 55 1.51 -16.91 9.10
CA ASP A 55 0.30 -17.37 8.41
C ASP A 55 0.25 -18.90 8.41
N SER A 56 -0.19 -19.49 9.50
CA SER A 56 -0.50 -20.91 9.55
C SER A 56 -1.72 -21.11 10.42
N LYS A 57 -2.54 -22.08 10.05
CA LYS A 57 -3.72 -22.53 10.79
C LYS A 57 -3.43 -22.94 12.25
N ASN A 58 -2.15 -22.94 12.65
CA ASN A 58 -1.66 -23.13 14.01
C ASN A 58 -1.15 -21.78 14.57
N ASN A 59 -2.04 -21.05 15.19
CA ASN A 59 -1.97 -19.66 15.63
C ASN A 59 -0.87 -19.24 16.63
N ASN A 60 0.16 -20.03 16.91
CA ASN A 60 1.16 -19.71 17.93
C ASN A 60 2.60 -19.63 17.42
N GLN A 61 2.83 -19.64 16.12
CA GLN A 61 4.19 -19.52 15.60
C GLN A 61 4.52 -18.08 15.23
N VAL A 62 5.63 -17.60 15.79
CA VAL A 62 6.19 -16.28 15.49
C VAL A 62 7.30 -16.43 14.45
N ARG A 63 7.37 -15.50 13.49
CA ARG A 63 8.54 -15.30 12.64
C ARG A 63 9.25 -14.01 13.04
N LEU A 64 10.57 -14.05 13.04
CA LEU A 64 11.41 -12.90 13.35
C LEU A 64 11.93 -12.29 12.06
N VAL A 65 11.74 -10.99 11.90
CA VAL A 65 12.21 -10.23 10.75
C VAL A 65 13.01 -9.01 11.21
N PHE A 66 13.80 -8.44 10.31
CA PHE A 66 14.60 -7.24 10.54
C PHE A 66 14.34 -6.26 9.41
N ASP A 67 14.24 -4.99 9.75
CA ASP A 67 14.14 -3.94 8.74
C ASP A 67 15.48 -3.72 8.02
N ILE A 68 15.43 -3.19 6.80
CA ILE A 68 16.61 -2.86 6.00
C ILE A 68 17.58 -1.94 6.76
N GLU A 69 17.07 -0.99 7.53
CA GLU A 69 17.85 -0.08 8.36
C GLU A 69 18.61 -0.79 9.49
N HIS A 70 18.17 -2.00 9.87
CA HIS A 70 18.87 -2.87 10.83
C HIS A 70 20.03 -3.64 10.20
N THR A 71 20.26 -3.50 8.90
CA THR A 71 21.23 -4.29 8.15
C THR A 71 22.34 -3.43 7.53
N VAL A 72 23.43 -4.10 7.15
CA VAL A 72 24.57 -3.53 6.42
C VAL A 72 25.02 -4.52 5.35
N GLY A 73 25.49 -4.04 4.22
CA GLY A 73 25.94 -4.88 3.11
C GLY A 73 25.71 -4.22 1.76
N LYS A 74 25.47 -5.04 0.72
CA LYS A 74 25.19 -4.53 -0.63
C LYS A 74 23.96 -3.64 -0.65
N GLU A 75 23.92 -2.71 -1.59
CA GLU A 75 22.74 -1.91 -1.87
C GLU A 75 21.56 -2.83 -2.15
N PHE A 76 20.43 -2.55 -1.52
CA PHE A 76 19.20 -3.31 -1.72
C PHE A 76 18.38 -2.60 -2.80
N ILE A 77 18.18 -3.29 -3.90
CA ILE A 77 17.31 -2.81 -4.98
C ILE A 77 15.94 -3.43 -4.73
N SER A 78 14.94 -2.57 -4.53
CA SER A 78 13.56 -3.02 -4.37
C SER A 78 13.12 -3.84 -5.58
N THR A 79 12.37 -4.90 -5.33
CA THR A 79 11.76 -5.72 -6.38
C THR A 79 10.49 -5.07 -6.95
N HIS A 80 9.96 -4.05 -6.27
CA HIS A 80 8.80 -3.31 -6.77
C HIS A 80 9.20 -2.39 -7.93
N PRO A 81 8.43 -2.36 -9.02
CA PRO A 81 8.73 -1.53 -10.17
C PRO A 81 8.64 -0.04 -9.81
N THR A 82 9.60 0.73 -10.30
CA THR A 82 9.52 2.20 -10.23
C THR A 82 8.75 2.69 -11.46
N ILE A 83 7.50 3.07 -11.26
CA ILE A 83 6.62 3.54 -12.34
C ILE A 83 6.73 5.05 -12.46
N HIS A 84 7.20 5.54 -13.61
CA HIS A 84 7.24 6.96 -13.88
C HIS A 84 5.83 7.55 -14.08
N ILE A 85 5.64 8.81 -13.70
CA ILE A 85 4.34 9.50 -13.71
C ILE A 85 3.62 9.43 -15.08
N LYS A 86 4.36 9.50 -16.18
CA LYS A 86 3.80 9.35 -17.55
C LYS A 86 3.30 7.94 -17.83
N GLN A 87 3.98 6.92 -17.32
CA GLN A 87 3.55 5.52 -17.46
C GLN A 87 2.32 5.25 -16.59
N MET A 88 2.32 5.77 -15.37
CA MET A 88 1.15 5.72 -14.47
C MET A 88 -0.09 6.32 -15.14
N SER A 89 0.03 7.50 -15.76
CA SER A 89 -1.07 8.13 -16.50
C SER A 89 -1.60 7.23 -17.63
N ARG A 90 -0.74 6.56 -18.39
CA ARG A 90 -1.16 5.61 -19.47
C ARG A 90 -1.85 4.37 -18.90
N ILE A 91 -1.32 3.79 -17.83
CA ILE A 91 -1.93 2.64 -17.16
C ILE A 91 -3.34 3.00 -16.68
N LEU A 92 -3.49 4.13 -15.99
CA LEU A 92 -4.79 4.58 -15.51
C LEU A 92 -5.76 4.90 -16.64
N SER A 93 -5.29 5.49 -17.75
CA SER A 93 -6.10 5.68 -18.95
C SER A 93 -6.65 4.36 -19.48
N SER A 94 -5.80 3.33 -19.55
CA SER A 94 -6.20 1.98 -19.95
C SER A 94 -7.18 1.34 -18.98
N MET A 95 -6.99 1.54 -17.66
CA MET A 95 -7.91 1.03 -16.64
C MET A 95 -9.29 1.70 -16.72
N LEU A 96 -9.33 3.02 -16.92
CA LEU A 96 -10.57 3.79 -17.03
C LEU A 96 -11.32 3.48 -18.33
N SER A 97 -10.63 3.28 -19.43
CA SER A 97 -11.26 2.90 -20.72
C SER A 97 -11.97 1.55 -20.62
N LYS A 98 -11.41 0.58 -19.90
CA LYS A 98 -12.06 -0.72 -19.66
C LYS A 98 -13.39 -0.60 -18.90
N ILE A 99 -13.55 0.43 -18.08
CA ILE A 99 -14.80 0.71 -17.34
C ILE A 99 -15.66 1.81 -18.00
N LYS A 100 -15.31 2.21 -19.25
CA LYS A 100 -16.02 3.22 -20.06
C LYS A 100 -16.10 4.61 -19.40
N ILE A 101 -15.07 5.03 -18.69
CA ILE A 101 -14.95 6.35 -18.06
C ILE A 101 -13.78 7.13 -18.70
N ASP A 102 -13.81 7.32 -20.02
CA ASP A 102 -12.69 7.93 -20.76
C ASP A 102 -12.58 9.46 -20.61
N SER A 103 -13.65 10.14 -20.17
CA SER A 103 -13.70 11.61 -20.17
C SER A 103 -12.97 12.30 -19.03
N ILE A 104 -12.56 11.57 -18.01
CA ILE A 104 -12.04 12.17 -16.76
C ILE A 104 -10.60 12.68 -16.91
N LEU A 105 -9.77 12.03 -17.72
CA LEU A 105 -8.37 12.42 -17.90
C LEU A 105 -8.17 13.67 -18.77
N GLN A 106 -9.21 14.09 -19.50
CA GLN A 106 -9.11 15.19 -20.45
C GLN A 106 -9.53 16.58 -19.89
N THR A 107 -10.08 16.66 -18.70
CA THR A 107 -10.93 17.83 -18.38
C THR A 107 -10.47 18.74 -17.25
N VAL A 108 -9.42 18.47 -16.46
CA VAL A 108 -9.36 19.19 -15.18
C VAL A 108 -8.13 20.07 -14.96
N THR A 109 -6.94 19.67 -15.38
CA THR A 109 -5.73 20.51 -15.11
C THR A 109 -4.56 20.12 -16.02
N ASP A 110 -3.60 21.05 -16.19
CA ASP A 110 -2.29 20.77 -16.80
C ASP A 110 -1.37 19.97 -15.83
N ASP A 111 -1.76 19.80 -14.56
CA ASP A 111 -1.02 19.04 -13.55
C ASP A 111 -1.30 17.54 -13.68
N THR A 112 -0.33 16.82 -14.21
CA THR A 112 -0.39 15.36 -14.38
C THR A 112 -0.59 14.62 -13.06
N THR A 113 -0.05 15.12 -11.94
CA THR A 113 -0.17 14.51 -10.61
C THR A 113 -1.63 14.55 -10.14
N LEU A 114 -2.27 15.70 -10.31
CA LEU A 114 -3.68 15.88 -9.94
C LEU A 114 -4.59 15.03 -10.83
N GLN A 115 -4.30 14.93 -12.13
CA GLN A 115 -5.03 14.05 -13.05
C GLN A 115 -4.95 12.58 -12.61
N ILE A 116 -3.78 12.10 -12.20
CA ILE A 116 -3.58 10.74 -11.69
C ILE A 116 -4.41 10.50 -10.42
N LYS A 117 -4.40 11.43 -9.46
CA LYS A 117 -5.18 11.32 -8.22
C LYS A 117 -6.68 11.25 -8.51
N HIS A 118 -7.19 12.09 -9.39
CA HIS A 118 -8.59 12.06 -9.81
C HIS A 118 -8.94 10.74 -10.51
N ALA A 119 -8.09 10.28 -11.42
CA ALA A 119 -8.29 9.01 -12.12
C ALA A 119 -8.35 7.81 -11.13
N LEU A 120 -7.41 7.75 -10.19
CA LEU A 120 -7.41 6.75 -9.11
C LEU A 120 -8.67 6.84 -8.25
N GLN A 121 -9.07 8.03 -7.84
CA GLN A 121 -10.28 8.25 -7.03
C GLN A 121 -11.53 7.71 -7.72
N HIS A 122 -11.70 8.02 -9.01
CA HIS A 122 -12.83 7.51 -9.79
C HIS A 122 -12.78 6.00 -9.98
N TYR A 123 -11.60 5.45 -10.22
CA TYR A 123 -11.44 4.01 -10.35
C TYR A 123 -11.72 3.28 -9.03
N ILE A 124 -11.24 3.80 -7.89
CA ILE A 124 -11.54 3.28 -6.55
C ILE A 124 -13.05 3.30 -6.30
N HIS A 125 -13.71 4.41 -6.58
CA HIS A 125 -15.17 4.54 -6.43
C HIS A 125 -15.90 3.49 -7.28
N HIS A 126 -15.52 3.33 -8.54
CA HIS A 126 -16.10 2.31 -9.42
C HIS A 126 -15.90 0.89 -8.86
N LEU A 127 -14.67 0.53 -8.43
CA LEU A 127 -14.38 -0.77 -7.84
C LEU A 127 -15.25 -1.07 -6.62
N LEU A 128 -15.41 -0.12 -5.73
CA LEU A 128 -16.22 -0.27 -4.52
C LEU A 128 -17.68 -0.57 -4.84
N HIS A 129 -18.22 0.06 -5.87
CA HIS A 129 -19.62 -0.15 -6.27
C HIS A 129 -19.85 -1.42 -7.09
N THR A 130 -18.85 -1.88 -7.87
CA THR A 130 -19.02 -3.00 -8.80
C THR A 130 -18.41 -4.31 -8.31
N SER A 131 -17.16 -4.26 -7.90
CA SER A 131 -16.37 -5.46 -7.55
C SER A 131 -16.40 -5.76 -6.05
N PHE A 132 -16.59 -4.75 -5.22
CA PHE A 132 -16.58 -4.86 -3.76
C PHE A 132 -17.86 -4.30 -3.09
N PRO A 133 -19.07 -4.60 -3.60
CA PRO A 133 -20.32 -4.01 -3.08
C PRO A 133 -20.64 -4.38 -1.62
N LYS A 134 -19.96 -5.40 -1.09
CA LYS A 134 -20.09 -5.78 0.33
C LYS A 134 -19.43 -4.80 1.28
N TYR A 135 -18.49 -4.01 0.79
CA TYR A 135 -17.78 -3.02 1.57
C TYR A 135 -18.50 -1.67 1.43
N CYS A 136 -19.32 -1.33 2.42
CA CYS A 136 -19.88 0.00 2.54
C CYS A 136 -18.77 0.93 3.07
N THR A 137 -17.95 1.44 2.15
CA THR A 137 -16.79 2.26 2.51
C THR A 137 -17.21 3.72 2.70
N SER A 138 -16.72 4.30 3.80
CA SER A 138 -16.85 5.73 4.04
C SER A 138 -15.89 6.53 3.13
N GLU A 139 -16.15 7.83 2.98
CA GLU A 139 -15.25 8.74 2.26
C GLU A 139 -13.82 8.71 2.83
N ILE A 140 -13.68 8.52 4.15
CA ILE A 140 -12.37 8.44 4.82
C ILE A 140 -11.62 7.15 4.43
N GLU A 141 -12.32 6.03 4.31
CA GLU A 141 -11.74 4.77 3.85
C GLU A 141 -11.27 4.89 2.40
N MET A 142 -12.09 5.48 1.51
CA MET A 142 -11.69 5.75 0.12
C MET A 142 -10.45 6.66 0.04
N LYS A 143 -10.42 7.74 0.81
CA LYS A 143 -9.25 8.63 0.90
C LYS A 143 -8.01 7.91 1.43
N SER A 144 -8.18 6.98 2.38
CA SER A 144 -7.08 6.18 2.92
C SER A 144 -6.52 5.21 1.88
N ILE A 145 -7.36 4.57 1.08
CA ILE A 145 -6.95 3.72 -0.05
C ILE A 145 -6.15 4.55 -1.07
N LEU A 146 -6.71 5.70 -1.50
CA LEU A 146 -6.06 6.60 -2.43
C LEU A 146 -4.69 7.06 -1.91
N TYR A 147 -4.63 7.44 -0.64
CA TYR A 147 -3.37 7.79 0.03
C TYR A 147 -2.33 6.66 -0.07
N CYS A 148 -2.71 5.43 0.29
CA CYS A 148 -1.79 4.30 0.30
C CYS A 148 -1.24 3.99 -1.10
N VAL A 149 -2.08 4.02 -2.12
CA VAL A 149 -1.67 3.78 -3.51
C VAL A 149 -0.75 4.91 -4.00
N CYS A 150 -1.12 6.17 -3.78
CA CYS A 150 -0.28 7.32 -4.14
C CYS A 150 1.08 7.26 -3.44
N PHE A 151 1.08 6.99 -2.13
CA PHE A 151 2.31 6.89 -1.35
C PHE A 151 3.22 5.75 -1.84
N HIS A 152 2.65 4.60 -2.20
CA HIS A 152 3.39 3.45 -2.73
C HIS A 152 4.19 3.81 -3.99
N TYR A 153 3.58 4.58 -4.90
CA TYR A 153 4.23 4.98 -6.16
C TYR A 153 4.97 6.33 -6.08
N GLY A 154 5.17 6.87 -4.88
CA GLY A 154 5.88 8.14 -4.68
C GLY A 154 5.15 9.36 -5.24
N ILE A 155 3.82 9.26 -5.44
CA ILE A 155 2.97 10.39 -5.83
C ILE A 155 2.76 11.27 -4.59
N ASP A 156 2.91 12.60 -4.74
CA ASP A 156 2.81 13.53 -3.62
C ASP A 156 1.48 13.40 -2.87
N VAL A 157 1.57 13.22 -1.57
CA VAL A 157 0.44 13.07 -0.62
C VAL A 157 0.48 14.12 0.49
N SER A 158 1.26 15.18 0.34
CA SER A 158 1.47 16.22 1.35
C SER A 158 0.18 16.96 1.75
N GLU A 159 -0.80 17.02 0.86
CA GLU A 159 -2.10 17.67 1.09
C GLU A 159 -3.05 16.87 2.00
N TYR A 160 -2.75 15.59 2.27
CA TYR A 160 -3.64 14.73 3.07
C TYR A 160 -3.57 15.09 4.56
N SER A 161 -4.72 15.45 5.13
CA SER A 161 -4.85 15.69 6.57
C SER A 161 -5.21 14.42 7.32
N PHE A 162 -4.40 14.04 8.30
CA PHE A 162 -4.66 12.87 9.14
C PHE A 162 -5.63 13.15 10.31
N SER A 163 -6.00 14.40 10.56
CA SER A 163 -6.89 14.78 11.65
C SER A 163 -8.28 14.14 11.53
N SER A 164 -8.85 14.14 10.31
CA SER A 164 -10.14 13.50 10.02
C SER A 164 -10.08 11.97 10.20
N ILE A 165 -8.97 11.34 9.78
CA ILE A 165 -8.73 9.90 9.94
C ILE A 165 -8.63 9.53 11.42
N ALA A 166 -7.91 10.34 12.22
CA ALA A 166 -7.78 10.11 13.66
C ALA A 166 -9.12 10.24 14.39
N LEU A 167 -9.96 11.22 14.03
CA LEU A 167 -11.30 11.38 14.58
C LEU A 167 -12.20 10.21 14.19
N TRP A 168 -12.19 9.80 12.94
CA TRP A 168 -12.93 8.65 12.45
C TRP A 168 -12.53 7.36 13.18
N ALA A 169 -11.22 7.12 13.36
CA ALA A 169 -10.73 5.94 14.07
C ALA A 169 -11.17 5.91 15.55
N LYS A 170 -11.19 7.06 16.23
CA LYS A 170 -11.65 7.18 17.62
C LYS A 170 -13.13 6.86 17.81
N GLN A 171 -13.95 7.00 16.77
CA GLN A 171 -15.38 6.73 16.82
C GLN A 171 -15.72 5.26 16.61
N LYS A 172 -14.75 4.44 16.18
CA LYS A 172 -14.95 3.02 15.89
C LYS A 172 -14.59 2.16 17.11
N THR A 173 -15.31 1.04 17.25
CA THR A 173 -14.84 -0.03 18.13
C THR A 173 -13.57 -0.67 17.58
N ASN A 174 -12.82 -1.39 18.40
CA ASN A 174 -11.63 -2.11 17.93
C ASN A 174 -11.96 -3.11 16.82
N HIS A 175 -13.12 -3.74 16.87
CA HIS A 175 -13.59 -4.66 15.84
C HIS A 175 -13.84 -3.92 14.54
N ASP A 176 -14.66 -2.86 14.56
CA ASP A 176 -15.02 -2.11 13.35
C ASP A 176 -13.80 -1.43 12.72
N LEU A 177 -12.86 -0.95 13.55
CA LEU A 177 -11.61 -0.38 13.05
C LEU A 177 -10.77 -1.45 12.33
N ARG A 178 -10.66 -2.65 12.90
CA ARG A 178 -9.93 -3.75 12.29
C ARG A 178 -10.56 -4.16 10.95
N GLU A 179 -11.88 -4.28 10.89
CA GLU A 179 -12.60 -4.58 9.64
C GLU A 179 -12.35 -3.51 8.59
N ALA A 180 -12.47 -2.23 8.94
CA ALA A 180 -12.21 -1.12 8.03
C ALA A 180 -10.76 -1.11 7.53
N LEU A 181 -9.78 -1.35 8.40
CA LEU A 181 -8.36 -1.45 8.01
C LEU A 181 -8.10 -2.66 7.09
N ASN A 182 -8.78 -3.78 7.29
CA ASN A 182 -8.72 -4.93 6.39
C ASN A 182 -9.26 -4.59 5.00
N VAL A 183 -10.36 -3.84 4.93
CA VAL A 183 -10.94 -3.37 3.66
C VAL A 183 -9.95 -2.45 2.94
N ILE A 184 -9.42 -1.45 3.63
CA ILE A 184 -8.43 -0.51 3.07
C ILE A 184 -7.23 -1.29 2.53
N ARG A 185 -6.67 -2.22 3.31
CA ARG A 185 -5.55 -3.05 2.90
C ARG A 185 -5.87 -3.89 1.66
N HIS A 186 -6.99 -4.61 1.69
CA HIS A 186 -7.37 -5.51 0.60
C HIS A 186 -7.52 -4.79 -0.74
N ILE A 187 -8.17 -3.64 -0.74
CA ILE A 187 -8.36 -2.84 -1.95
C ILE A 187 -7.05 -2.18 -2.39
N THR A 188 -6.23 -1.71 -1.44
CA THR A 188 -4.88 -1.19 -1.74
C THR A 188 -4.02 -2.26 -2.41
N THR A 189 -3.96 -3.48 -1.87
CA THR A 189 -3.22 -4.61 -2.46
C THR A 189 -3.72 -4.91 -3.87
N PHE A 190 -5.04 -5.05 -4.04
CA PHE A 190 -5.63 -5.31 -5.36
C PHE A 190 -5.26 -4.24 -6.40
N LEU A 191 -5.25 -2.97 -6.03
CA LEU A 191 -4.89 -1.87 -6.91
C LEU A 191 -3.41 -1.89 -7.28
N ILE A 192 -2.53 -2.09 -6.30
CA ILE A 192 -1.08 -2.16 -6.53
C ILE A 192 -0.78 -3.35 -7.46
N ASP A 193 -1.28 -4.55 -7.16
CA ASP A 193 -1.08 -5.73 -7.98
C ASP A 193 -1.59 -5.52 -9.42
N THR A 194 -2.74 -4.85 -9.57
CA THR A 194 -3.31 -4.56 -10.90
C THR A 194 -2.43 -3.59 -11.69
N ILE A 195 -1.95 -2.53 -11.05
CA ILE A 195 -1.11 -1.51 -11.69
C ILE A 195 0.25 -2.13 -12.06
N ASP A 196 0.86 -2.88 -11.16
CA ASP A 196 2.14 -3.55 -11.40
C ASP A 196 2.05 -4.58 -12.52
N TYR A 197 0.97 -5.38 -12.54
CA TYR A 197 0.71 -6.31 -13.63
C TYR A 197 0.57 -5.60 -14.99
N MET A 198 -0.17 -4.50 -15.04
CA MET A 198 -0.33 -3.73 -16.27
C MET A 198 0.97 -3.06 -16.72
N TYR A 199 1.78 -2.59 -15.78
CA TYR A 199 3.11 -2.04 -16.06
C TYR A 199 4.00 -3.09 -16.74
N VAL A 200 4.10 -4.28 -16.15
CA VAL A 200 4.92 -5.37 -16.68
C VAL A 200 4.40 -5.86 -18.04
N SER A 201 3.09 -5.99 -18.21
CA SER A 201 2.49 -6.44 -19.46
C SER A 201 2.66 -5.45 -20.64
N HIS A 202 2.82 -4.16 -20.36
CA HIS A 202 3.09 -3.12 -21.37
C HIS A 202 4.56 -3.03 -21.78
N GLU A 203 5.50 -3.45 -20.95
CA GLU A 203 6.91 -3.49 -21.30
C GLU A 203 7.27 -4.66 -22.24
N TYR A 204 6.47 -5.72 -22.28
CA TYR A 204 6.73 -6.94 -23.06
C TYR A 204 5.84 -7.10 -24.28
N SER A 205 5.01 -6.12 -24.61
CA SER A 205 4.17 -6.11 -25.81
C SER A 205 4.54 -4.96 -26.73
#